data_6881af5f7ea54ffd0647d0b675ab0060
#
_entry.id   6881af5f7ea54ffd0647d0b675ab0060
#
_cell.length_a   1.000
_cell.length_b   1.000
_cell.length_c   1.000
_cell.angle_alpha   90.00
_cell.angle_beta   90.00
_cell.angle_gamma   90.00
#
_symmetry.space_group_name_H-M   'P 1'
#
loop_
_entity.id
_entity.type
_entity.pdbx_description
1 polymer ?
#
loop_
_entity_poly.entity_id
_entity_poly.type
_entity_poly.pdbx_seq_one_letter_code
_entity_poly.pdbx_strand_id
1 'polypeptide(L)'
;MTNTKKTNTGKHTRKHTNTHTHKKPMEIEFEGRMLDINREELINKIKAIGGKLKKELTLYRRSVFGLCDIKRGFVRVRDEGDKITMTAKIYKDPKFPQEYELQLKDNFENGQAFLQALNLNKKAYHETMREKWSIPKPGKNNSAKELCEVAIDYIPGLPVYAELECKSKSDLHKSAKMLDVKVADLMYGGYGKVFVHYYDMAESEINNEIPSLTFNNIQKELKPYIHKNEDILKRVARTHMEIYKTIKKI
;
A
#
# COMPACT_ATOMS: atom_id res chain seq x y z
N MET A 1 80.38 -25.13 -10.29
CA MET A 1 79.42 -25.56 -9.27
C MET A 1 78.55 -24.30 -8.91
N THR A 2 77.42 -24.14 -9.55
CA THR A 2 76.55 -23.01 -9.34
C THR A 2 75.14 -23.55 -9.02
N ASN A 3 74.72 -23.34 -7.79
CA ASN A 3 73.40 -23.72 -7.21
C ASN A 3 72.34 -22.69 -7.57
N THR A 4 71.39 -23.06 -8.39
CA THR A 4 70.18 -22.23 -8.69
C THR A 4 69.03 -22.64 -7.77
N LYS A 5 68.64 -21.74 -6.88
CA LYS A 5 67.41 -21.85 -6.06
C LYS A 5 66.19 -21.55 -6.94
N LYS A 6 65.25 -22.48 -7.04
CA LYS A 6 63.91 -22.28 -7.59
C LYS A 6 63.03 -21.63 -6.49
N THR A 7 62.52 -20.45 -6.75
CA THR A 7 61.48 -19.79 -5.95
C THR A 7 60.10 -20.20 -6.48
N ASN A 8 59.33 -20.84 -5.61
CA ASN A 8 57.96 -21.30 -5.89
C ASN A 8 56.99 -20.21 -5.48
N THR A 9 56.41 -19.48 -6.46
CA THR A 9 55.36 -18.47 -6.21
C THR A 9 53.99 -19.14 -6.34
N GLY A 10 53.43 -19.56 -5.20
CA GLY A 10 52.07 -20.04 -5.10
C GLY A 10 51.04 -18.89 -5.31
N LYS A 11 50.33 -18.93 -6.43
CA LYS A 11 49.17 -18.06 -6.65
C LYS A 11 47.98 -18.55 -5.80
N HIS A 12 47.68 -17.88 -4.71
CA HIS A 12 46.41 -18.03 -4.00
C HIS A 12 45.29 -17.33 -4.79
N THR A 13 44.54 -18.06 -5.58
CA THR A 13 43.27 -17.63 -6.14
C THR A 13 42.18 -17.72 -5.05
N ARG A 14 41.86 -16.60 -4.41
CA ARG A 14 40.66 -16.47 -3.58
C ARG A 14 39.43 -16.59 -4.48
N LYS A 15 38.72 -17.71 -4.41
CA LYS A 15 37.37 -17.83 -4.94
C LYS A 15 36.45 -16.98 -4.03
N HIS A 16 36.08 -15.78 -4.49
CA HIS A 16 34.93 -15.07 -3.95
C HIS A 16 33.67 -15.78 -4.40
N THR A 17 33.12 -16.65 -3.55
CA THR A 17 31.76 -17.14 -3.70
C THR A 17 30.82 -16.07 -3.20
N ASN A 18 30.46 -15.13 -4.07
CA ASN A 18 29.37 -14.16 -3.82
C ASN A 18 28.02 -14.90 -3.99
N THR A 19 27.57 -15.60 -2.95
CA THR A 19 26.19 -16.05 -2.85
C THR A 19 25.30 -14.90 -2.38
N HIS A 20 25.15 -13.86 -3.20
CA HIS A 20 24.04 -12.93 -3.05
C HIS A 20 22.79 -13.64 -3.57
N THR A 21 22.05 -14.25 -2.66
CA THR A 21 20.65 -14.60 -2.92
C THR A 21 19.86 -13.31 -3.05
N HIS A 22 19.81 -12.75 -4.26
CA HIS A 22 18.90 -11.67 -4.58
C HIS A 22 17.48 -12.23 -4.45
N LYS A 23 16.84 -12.00 -3.28
CA LYS A 23 15.39 -12.09 -3.20
C LYS A 23 14.84 -11.17 -4.29
N LYS A 24 14.08 -11.72 -5.23
CA LYS A 24 13.38 -10.92 -6.24
C LYS A 24 12.57 -9.87 -5.50
N PRO A 25 12.79 -8.57 -5.74
CA PRO A 25 12.04 -7.50 -5.07
C PRO A 25 10.61 -7.34 -5.64
N MET A 26 10.12 -8.30 -6.41
CA MET A 26 8.81 -8.24 -7.07
C MET A 26 7.81 -9.10 -6.30
N GLU A 27 6.78 -8.45 -5.77
CA GLU A 27 5.58 -9.12 -5.28
C GLU A 27 4.40 -8.81 -6.22
N ILE A 28 3.55 -9.81 -6.45
CA ILE A 28 2.23 -9.61 -7.03
C ILE A 28 1.28 -9.68 -5.85
N GLU A 29 0.60 -8.57 -5.57
CA GLU A 29 -0.40 -8.52 -4.52
C GLU A 29 -1.77 -8.82 -5.13
N PHE A 30 -2.46 -9.78 -4.52
CA PHE A 30 -3.84 -10.08 -4.82
C PHE A 30 -4.70 -9.36 -3.80
N GLU A 31 -5.18 -8.17 -4.17
CA GLU A 31 -5.96 -7.31 -3.29
C GLU A 31 -7.43 -7.21 -3.73
N GLY A 32 -8.31 -7.08 -2.74
CA GLY A 32 -9.74 -6.81 -2.95
C GLY A 32 -10.28 -5.93 -1.83
N ARG A 33 -11.12 -4.96 -2.18
CA ARG A 33 -11.68 -4.00 -1.23
C ARG A 33 -13.07 -4.41 -0.78
N MET A 34 -13.28 -4.33 0.52
CA MET A 34 -14.56 -4.50 1.19
C MET A 34 -15.11 -3.12 1.51
N LEU A 35 -16.15 -2.68 0.79
CA LEU A 35 -16.81 -1.40 1.01
C LEU A 35 -17.90 -1.52 2.08
N ASP A 36 -18.40 -0.38 2.56
CA ASP A 36 -19.52 -0.28 3.50
C ASP A 36 -19.37 -1.14 4.75
N ILE A 37 -18.13 -1.27 5.24
CA ILE A 37 -17.82 -2.07 6.42
C ILE A 37 -18.25 -1.36 7.71
N ASN A 38 -18.71 -2.15 8.68
CA ASN A 38 -18.65 -1.77 10.07
C ASN A 38 -17.28 -2.18 10.63
N ARG A 39 -16.45 -1.19 10.99
CA ARG A 39 -15.08 -1.43 11.46
C ARG A 39 -15.02 -2.36 12.68
N GLU A 40 -15.90 -2.14 13.66
CA GLU A 40 -15.90 -2.92 14.90
C GLU A 40 -16.29 -4.39 14.65
N GLU A 41 -17.32 -4.61 13.83
CA GLU A 41 -17.74 -5.95 13.42
C GLU A 41 -16.64 -6.68 12.65
N LEU A 42 -15.95 -5.99 11.72
CA LEU A 42 -14.84 -6.56 10.97
C LEU A 42 -13.70 -6.95 11.90
N ILE A 43 -13.32 -6.08 12.84
CA ILE A 43 -12.27 -6.38 13.82
C ILE A 43 -12.65 -7.57 14.71
N ASN A 44 -13.91 -7.67 15.13
CA ASN A 44 -14.40 -8.79 15.92
C ASN A 44 -14.33 -10.10 15.11
N LYS A 45 -14.71 -10.10 13.82
CA LYS A 45 -14.54 -11.25 12.93
C LYS A 45 -13.07 -11.64 12.78
N ILE A 46 -12.17 -10.66 12.55
CA ILE A 46 -10.72 -10.91 12.45
C ILE A 46 -10.19 -11.56 13.75
N LYS A 47 -10.55 -11.03 14.90
CA LYS A 47 -10.14 -11.59 16.21
C LYS A 47 -10.70 -13.00 16.43
N ALA A 48 -11.95 -13.25 16.06
CA ALA A 48 -12.61 -14.56 16.22
C ALA A 48 -11.90 -15.68 15.44
N ILE A 49 -11.29 -15.35 14.29
CA ILE A 49 -10.50 -16.31 13.49
C ILE A 49 -9.01 -16.35 13.89
N GLY A 50 -8.64 -15.70 15.00
CA GLY A 50 -7.26 -15.67 15.51
C GLY A 50 -6.35 -14.62 14.89
N GLY A 51 -6.92 -13.66 14.17
CA GLY A 51 -6.19 -12.53 13.61
C GLY A 51 -5.65 -11.59 14.70
N LYS A 52 -4.58 -10.88 14.38
CA LYS A 52 -3.87 -10.01 15.32
C LYS A 52 -3.63 -8.63 14.72
N LEU A 53 -3.70 -7.61 15.56
CA LEU A 53 -3.28 -6.27 15.20
C LEU A 53 -1.77 -6.27 14.91
N LYS A 54 -1.40 -5.79 13.73
CA LYS A 54 -0.01 -5.62 13.28
C LYS A 54 0.48 -4.19 13.43
N LYS A 55 -0.42 -3.25 13.16
CA LYS A 55 -0.13 -1.81 13.24
C LYS A 55 -1.39 -1.07 13.66
N GLU A 56 -1.24 -0.26 14.69
CA GLU A 56 -2.31 0.64 15.13
C GLU A 56 -2.60 1.72 14.08
N LEU A 57 -3.77 2.35 14.23
CA LEU A 57 -4.19 3.41 13.33
C LEU A 57 -3.14 4.52 13.27
N THR A 58 -2.49 4.65 12.13
CA THR A 58 -1.34 5.53 11.90
C THR A 58 -1.60 6.40 10.69
N LEU A 59 -1.16 7.66 10.73
CA LEU A 59 -1.18 8.55 9.58
C LEU A 59 -0.06 8.18 8.59
N TYR A 60 -0.46 7.90 7.36
CA TYR A 60 0.43 7.70 6.23
C TYR A 60 0.41 8.95 5.34
N ARG A 61 1.59 9.33 4.84
CA ARG A 61 1.75 10.36 3.81
C ARG A 61 2.36 9.72 2.57
N ARG A 62 1.86 10.04 1.39
CA ARG A 62 2.46 9.54 0.15
C ARG A 62 2.51 10.61 -0.93
N SER A 63 3.60 10.62 -1.68
CA SER A 63 3.73 11.37 -2.92
C SER A 63 3.82 10.42 -4.09
N VAL A 64 3.01 10.67 -5.11
CA VAL A 64 2.91 9.86 -6.32
C VAL A 64 3.59 10.59 -7.47
N PHE A 65 4.40 9.86 -8.21
CA PHE A 65 5.15 10.36 -9.37
C PHE A 65 4.77 9.55 -10.61
N GLY A 66 4.53 10.25 -11.72
CA GLY A 66 4.24 9.61 -13.00
C GLY A 66 5.50 9.00 -13.61
N LEU A 67 5.39 7.82 -14.20
CA LEU A 67 6.40 7.32 -15.13
C LEU A 67 6.33 8.08 -16.46
N CYS A 68 7.40 8.05 -17.27
CA CYS A 68 7.41 8.63 -18.61
C CYS A 68 6.26 8.07 -19.48
N ASP A 69 5.98 6.79 -19.36
CA ASP A 69 4.75 6.16 -19.85
C ASP A 69 3.78 5.97 -18.67
N ILE A 70 2.81 6.89 -18.56
CA ILE A 70 1.82 6.89 -17.48
C ILE A 70 0.89 5.67 -17.50
N LYS A 71 0.71 5.01 -18.67
CA LYS A 71 -0.09 3.78 -18.78
C LYS A 71 0.63 2.59 -18.19
N ARG A 72 1.96 2.67 -18.07
CA ARG A 72 2.77 1.59 -17.51
C ARG A 72 2.66 1.50 -15.99
N GLY A 73 2.33 2.60 -15.30
CA GLY A 73 2.26 2.61 -13.84
C GLY A 73 2.72 3.93 -13.22
N PHE A 74 3.14 3.86 -11.97
CA PHE A 74 3.63 5.02 -11.22
C PHE A 74 4.68 4.59 -10.17
N VAL A 75 5.38 5.58 -9.63
CA VAL A 75 6.25 5.42 -8.45
C VAL A 75 5.68 6.25 -7.31
N ARG A 76 5.74 5.75 -6.09
CA ARG A 76 5.39 6.50 -4.88
C ARG A 76 6.52 6.46 -3.86
N VAL A 77 6.66 7.55 -3.11
CA VAL A 77 7.33 7.55 -1.80
C VAL A 77 6.24 7.61 -0.75
N ARG A 78 6.33 6.80 0.30
CA ARG A 78 5.34 6.72 1.37
C ARG A 78 6.03 6.73 2.73
N ASP A 79 5.58 7.62 3.59
CA ASP A 79 5.86 7.61 5.01
C ASP A 79 4.74 6.86 5.73
N GLU A 80 5.10 5.80 6.44
CA GLU A 80 4.19 4.93 7.19
C GLU A 80 4.25 5.18 8.70
N GLY A 81 4.94 6.26 9.10
CA GLY A 81 5.19 6.62 10.49
C GLY A 81 6.44 5.97 11.06
N ASP A 82 6.61 4.68 10.93
CA ASP A 82 7.75 3.90 11.43
C ASP A 82 8.80 3.57 10.36
N LYS A 83 8.44 3.72 9.10
CA LYS A 83 9.34 3.48 7.95
C LYS A 83 8.95 4.35 6.76
N ILE A 84 9.94 4.58 5.89
CA ILE A 84 9.73 5.21 4.58
C ILE A 84 9.91 4.15 3.52
N THR A 85 8.96 4.05 2.57
CA THR A 85 9.03 3.12 1.45
C THR A 85 8.99 3.85 0.12
N MET A 86 9.64 3.27 -0.89
CA MET A 86 9.55 3.68 -2.28
C MET A 86 9.06 2.51 -3.10
N THR A 87 7.92 2.65 -3.77
CA THR A 87 7.27 1.56 -4.50
C THR A 87 7.02 1.95 -5.95
N ALA A 88 7.47 1.13 -6.90
CA ALA A 88 7.04 1.21 -8.29
C ALA A 88 5.91 0.19 -8.52
N LYS A 89 4.72 0.67 -8.91
CA LYS A 89 3.59 -0.17 -9.34
C LYS A 89 3.55 -0.21 -10.86
N ILE A 90 3.65 -1.41 -11.43
CA ILE A 90 3.69 -1.64 -12.88
C ILE A 90 2.44 -2.42 -13.31
N TYR A 91 1.65 -1.82 -14.19
CA TYR A 91 0.38 -2.38 -14.69
C TYR A 91 0.62 -3.36 -15.85
N LYS A 92 0.98 -4.62 -15.53
CA LYS A 92 0.90 -5.73 -16.50
C LYS A 92 -0.49 -6.36 -16.50
N ASP A 93 -1.10 -6.44 -15.32
CA ASP A 93 -2.49 -6.80 -15.10
C ASP A 93 -3.19 -5.63 -14.38
N PRO A 94 -4.30 -5.09 -14.93
CA PRO A 94 -5.02 -3.98 -14.29
C PRO A 94 -5.60 -4.32 -12.91
N LYS A 95 -5.85 -5.60 -12.63
CA LYS A 95 -6.39 -6.04 -11.34
C LYS A 95 -5.30 -6.29 -10.31
N PHE A 96 -4.13 -6.77 -10.76
CA PHE A 96 -3.04 -7.20 -9.89
C PHE A 96 -1.71 -6.64 -10.41
N PRO A 97 -1.40 -5.39 -10.10
CA PRO A 97 -0.15 -4.77 -10.53
C PRO A 97 1.06 -5.46 -9.90
N GLN A 98 2.18 -5.41 -10.59
CA GLN A 98 3.47 -5.85 -10.03
C GLN A 98 4.05 -4.72 -9.20
N GLU A 99 4.47 -5.02 -7.96
CA GLU A 99 5.07 -4.06 -7.05
C GLU A 99 6.56 -4.36 -6.83
N TYR A 100 7.34 -3.29 -6.88
CA TYR A 100 8.76 -3.28 -6.56
C TYR A 100 8.95 -2.29 -5.42
N GLU A 101 9.07 -2.80 -4.18
CA GLU A 101 9.18 -1.95 -2.99
C GLU A 101 10.57 -2.01 -2.39
N LEU A 102 11.07 -0.83 -1.99
CA LEU A 102 12.30 -0.63 -1.25
C LEU A 102 11.96 0.13 0.04
N GLN A 103 12.56 -0.29 1.15
CA GLN A 103 12.57 0.52 2.36
C GLN A 103 13.75 1.49 2.29
N LEU A 104 13.49 2.78 2.49
CA LEU A 104 14.52 3.81 2.57
C LEU A 104 15.03 3.93 4.01
N LYS A 105 16.32 4.16 4.17
CA LYS A 105 16.93 4.54 5.44
C LYS A 105 16.95 6.05 5.66
N ASP A 106 16.37 6.80 4.74
CA ASP A 106 16.32 8.24 4.70
C ASP A 106 14.89 8.76 4.92
N ASN A 107 14.72 10.08 5.01
CA ASN A 107 13.42 10.70 5.23
C ASN A 107 12.56 10.77 3.96
N PHE A 108 11.29 11.11 4.17
CA PHE A 108 10.28 11.19 3.10
C PHE A 108 10.63 12.26 2.05
N GLU A 109 11.15 13.40 2.49
CA GLU A 109 11.52 14.54 1.66
C GLU A 109 12.68 14.20 0.71
N ASN A 110 13.71 13.52 1.21
CA ASN A 110 14.85 13.08 0.40
C ASN A 110 14.44 11.99 -0.61
N GLY A 111 13.52 11.10 -0.25
CA GLY A 111 12.95 10.13 -1.19
C GLY A 111 12.21 10.82 -2.36
N GLN A 112 11.46 11.91 -2.08
CA GLN A 112 10.81 12.70 -3.12
C GLN A 112 11.85 13.43 -4.00
N ALA A 113 12.85 14.09 -3.37
CA ALA A 113 13.91 14.80 -4.09
C ALA A 113 14.67 13.87 -5.05
N PHE A 114 14.93 12.63 -4.64
CA PHE A 114 15.56 11.62 -5.50
C PHE A 114 14.75 11.34 -6.75
N LEU A 115 13.42 11.14 -6.63
CA LEU A 115 12.56 10.90 -7.79
C LEU A 115 12.47 12.12 -8.71
N GLN A 116 12.46 13.33 -8.14
CA GLN A 116 12.49 14.57 -8.91
C GLN A 116 13.82 14.75 -9.67
N ALA A 117 14.96 14.38 -9.07
CA ALA A 117 16.26 14.37 -9.74
C ALA A 117 16.33 13.40 -10.93
N LEU A 118 15.49 12.33 -10.93
CA LEU A 118 15.30 11.46 -12.08
C LEU A 118 14.30 12.00 -13.11
N ASN A 119 13.91 13.28 -13.04
CA ASN A 119 12.92 13.93 -13.90
C ASN A 119 11.53 13.29 -13.84
N LEU A 120 11.16 12.63 -12.73
CA LEU A 120 9.82 12.15 -12.53
C LEU A 120 8.94 13.28 -11.97
N ASN A 121 7.83 13.57 -12.63
CA ASN A 121 6.91 14.61 -12.22
C ASN A 121 6.02 14.14 -11.06
N LYS A 122 6.00 14.92 -9.98
CA LYS A 122 5.06 14.70 -8.86
C LYS A 122 3.64 14.96 -9.36
N LYS A 123 2.79 13.93 -9.30
CA LYS A 123 1.38 13.99 -9.71
C LYS A 123 0.46 14.36 -8.56
N ALA A 124 0.71 13.78 -7.37
CA ALA A 124 -0.20 13.95 -6.27
C ALA A 124 0.48 13.76 -4.90
N TYR A 125 -0.14 14.37 -3.87
CA TYR A 125 0.16 14.14 -2.47
C TYR A 125 -1.10 13.68 -1.73
N HIS A 126 -1.01 12.57 -1.01
CA HIS A 126 -2.15 12.00 -0.32
C HIS A 126 -1.82 11.69 1.13
N GLU A 127 -2.80 11.87 2.00
CA GLU A 127 -2.82 11.34 3.37
C GLU A 127 -3.78 10.15 3.45
N THR A 128 -3.52 9.23 4.36
CA THR A 128 -4.41 8.11 4.70
C THR A 128 -4.16 7.76 6.15
N MET A 129 -5.19 7.52 6.95
CA MET A 129 -5.02 6.84 8.23
C MET A 129 -5.31 5.37 8.01
N ARG A 130 -4.38 4.49 8.43
CA ARG A 130 -4.45 3.05 8.18
C ARG A 130 -4.09 2.27 9.43
N GLU A 131 -4.88 1.25 9.72
CA GLU A 131 -4.51 0.20 10.67
C GLU A 131 -4.39 -1.14 9.94
N LYS A 132 -3.53 -2.05 10.45
CA LYS A 132 -3.25 -3.31 9.79
C LYS A 132 -3.47 -4.50 10.72
N TRP A 133 -4.10 -5.53 10.20
CA TRP A 133 -4.41 -6.78 10.89
C TRP A 133 -3.89 -7.97 10.08
N SER A 134 -3.49 -9.05 10.76
CA SER A 134 -3.14 -10.31 10.11
C SER A 134 -4.30 -11.29 10.16
N ILE A 135 -4.48 -12.07 9.08
CA ILE A 135 -5.31 -13.27 9.08
C ILE A 135 -4.39 -14.49 9.12
N PRO A 136 -4.54 -15.40 10.11
CA PRO A 136 -3.69 -16.57 10.22
C PRO A 136 -4.04 -17.63 9.16
N LYS A 137 -3.06 -18.45 8.78
CA LYS A 137 -3.34 -19.68 8.01
C LYS A 137 -4.11 -20.67 8.88
N PRO A 138 -5.23 -21.24 8.38
CA PRO A 138 -5.91 -22.31 9.08
C PRO A 138 -5.00 -23.54 9.24
N GLY A 139 -4.89 -24.10 10.44
CA GLY A 139 -4.10 -25.33 10.70
C GLY A 139 -3.97 -25.67 12.17
N LYS A 140 -3.69 -26.95 12.49
CA LYS A 140 -3.58 -27.47 13.87
C LYS A 140 -2.35 -26.97 14.63
N ASN A 141 -1.34 -26.51 13.95
CA ASN A 141 -0.18 -25.90 14.59
C ASN A 141 -0.33 -24.38 14.47
N ASN A 142 -0.38 -23.71 15.61
CA ASN A 142 -0.32 -22.25 15.77
C ASN A 142 1.00 -21.66 15.20
N SER A 143 1.50 -22.21 14.09
CA SER A 143 2.63 -21.64 13.37
C SER A 143 2.13 -20.33 12.76
N ALA A 144 2.70 -19.26 13.25
CA ALA A 144 2.42 -17.85 12.97
C ALA A 144 2.56 -17.42 11.49
N LYS A 145 2.18 -18.29 10.53
CA LYS A 145 2.18 -17.93 9.11
C LYS A 145 0.91 -17.18 8.79
N GLU A 146 1.10 -15.95 8.38
CA GLU A 146 0.06 -15.08 7.87
C GLU A 146 -0.48 -15.62 6.54
N LEU A 147 -1.78 -15.67 6.40
CA LEU A 147 -2.48 -15.98 5.15
C LEU A 147 -2.61 -14.71 4.31
N CYS A 148 -3.16 -13.66 4.92
CA CYS A 148 -3.41 -12.37 4.33
C CYS A 148 -3.28 -11.25 5.37
N GLU A 149 -3.10 -10.02 4.90
CA GLU A 149 -3.23 -8.80 5.68
C GLU A 149 -4.60 -8.15 5.41
N VAL A 150 -5.19 -7.54 6.42
CA VAL A 150 -6.34 -6.64 6.29
C VAL A 150 -5.88 -5.25 6.65
N ALA A 151 -5.95 -4.33 5.71
CA ALA A 151 -5.72 -2.91 5.94
C ALA A 151 -7.08 -2.19 6.03
N ILE A 152 -7.38 -1.55 7.17
CA ILE A 152 -8.58 -0.73 7.33
C ILE A 152 -8.19 0.72 7.08
N ASP A 153 -8.78 1.32 6.05
CA ASP A 153 -8.39 2.60 5.51
C ASP A 153 -9.42 3.70 5.76
N TYR A 154 -8.91 4.83 6.22
CA TYR A 154 -9.56 6.12 6.26
C TYR A 154 -8.91 7.00 5.19
N ILE A 155 -9.49 7.03 4.00
CA ILE A 155 -9.06 7.93 2.92
C ILE A 155 -9.86 9.23 3.05
N PRO A 156 -9.22 10.41 2.93
CA PRO A 156 -9.95 11.67 2.94
C PRO A 156 -11.14 11.66 1.98
N GLY A 157 -12.33 11.89 2.50
CA GLY A 157 -13.55 11.96 1.72
C GLY A 157 -14.26 10.64 1.44
N LEU A 158 -13.67 9.48 1.67
CA LEU A 158 -14.31 8.19 1.46
C LEU A 158 -14.81 7.58 2.78
N PRO A 159 -15.97 6.92 2.80
CA PRO A 159 -16.33 6.04 3.91
C PRO A 159 -15.21 5.03 4.19
N VAL A 160 -15.11 4.60 5.46
CA VAL A 160 -14.10 3.61 5.86
C VAL A 160 -14.33 2.31 5.09
N TYR A 161 -13.28 1.77 4.54
CA TYR A 161 -13.28 0.49 3.86
C TYR A 161 -12.06 -0.34 4.27
N ALA A 162 -12.03 -1.61 3.90
CA ALA A 162 -10.87 -2.45 4.17
C ALA A 162 -10.33 -3.08 2.88
N GLU A 163 -9.00 -3.19 2.79
CA GLU A 163 -8.29 -3.93 1.75
C GLU A 163 -7.87 -5.29 2.31
N LEU A 164 -8.15 -6.34 1.58
CA LEU A 164 -7.67 -7.69 1.86
C LEU A 164 -6.52 -7.97 0.90
N GLU A 165 -5.29 -8.02 1.42
CA GLU A 165 -4.06 -8.17 0.66
C GLU A 165 -3.47 -9.56 0.89
N CYS A 166 -3.26 -10.34 -0.18
CA CYS A 166 -2.82 -11.72 -0.12
C CYS A 166 -1.74 -12.03 -1.17
N LYS A 167 -0.98 -13.12 -0.95
CA LYS A 167 0.07 -13.57 -1.88
C LYS A 167 -0.46 -14.40 -3.04
N SER A 168 -1.72 -14.83 -3.01
CA SER A 168 -2.36 -15.56 -4.09
C SER A 168 -3.87 -15.29 -4.16
N LYS A 169 -4.45 -15.47 -5.35
CA LYS A 169 -5.90 -15.40 -5.54
C LYS A 169 -6.66 -16.42 -4.69
N SER A 170 -6.10 -17.62 -4.51
CA SER A 170 -6.68 -18.65 -3.65
C SER A 170 -6.75 -18.20 -2.19
N ASP A 171 -5.66 -17.56 -1.68
CA ASP A 171 -5.62 -17.06 -0.32
C ASP A 171 -6.59 -15.88 -0.14
N LEU A 172 -6.74 -14.99 -1.14
CA LEU A 172 -7.72 -13.92 -1.15
C LEU A 172 -9.16 -14.47 -1.00
N HIS A 173 -9.55 -15.45 -1.83
CA HIS A 173 -10.87 -16.07 -1.76
C HIS A 173 -11.11 -16.77 -0.42
N LYS A 174 -10.09 -17.44 0.11
CA LYS A 174 -10.16 -18.14 1.40
C LYS A 174 -10.35 -17.17 2.55
N SER A 175 -9.58 -16.09 2.57
CA SER A 175 -9.67 -15.08 3.62
C SER A 175 -10.98 -14.30 3.56
N ALA A 176 -11.49 -13.97 2.37
CA ALA A 176 -12.82 -13.38 2.20
C ALA A 176 -13.89 -14.26 2.83
N LYS A 177 -13.86 -15.59 2.53
CA LYS A 177 -14.80 -16.55 3.13
C LYS A 177 -14.67 -16.65 4.65
N MET A 178 -13.45 -16.60 5.19
CA MET A 178 -13.22 -16.62 6.65
C MET A 178 -13.79 -15.37 7.35
N LEU A 179 -13.89 -14.26 6.63
CA LEU A 179 -14.49 -13.01 7.12
C LEU A 179 -15.98 -12.89 6.80
N ASP A 180 -16.58 -13.93 6.22
CA ASP A 180 -17.99 -13.93 5.77
C ASP A 180 -18.26 -12.84 4.70
N VAL A 181 -17.31 -12.68 3.77
CA VAL A 181 -17.40 -11.76 2.63
C VAL A 181 -17.50 -12.56 1.34
N LYS A 182 -18.49 -12.23 0.51
CA LYS A 182 -18.61 -12.85 -0.81
C LYS A 182 -17.53 -12.30 -1.73
N VAL A 183 -16.82 -13.18 -2.42
CA VAL A 183 -15.75 -12.80 -3.37
C VAL A 183 -16.28 -11.89 -4.50
N ALA A 184 -17.55 -12.07 -4.87
CA ALA A 184 -18.22 -11.24 -5.88
C ALA A 184 -18.41 -9.78 -5.43
N ASP A 185 -18.45 -9.53 -4.12
CA ASP A 185 -18.67 -8.20 -3.54
C ASP A 185 -17.33 -7.45 -3.37
N LEU A 186 -16.19 -8.11 -3.62
CA LEU A 186 -14.89 -7.47 -3.57
C LEU A 186 -14.70 -6.52 -4.77
N MET A 187 -14.37 -5.27 -4.50
CA MET A 187 -13.98 -4.32 -5.52
C MET A 187 -12.47 -4.45 -5.82
N TYR A 188 -12.13 -4.62 -7.10
CA TYR A 188 -10.74 -4.73 -7.57
C TYR A 188 -10.28 -3.45 -8.25
N GLY A 189 -8.98 -3.18 -8.17
CA GLY A 189 -8.33 -2.02 -8.77
C GLY A 189 -8.02 -0.90 -7.78
N GLY A 190 -7.61 0.29 -8.24
CA GLY A 190 -7.19 1.39 -7.38
C GLY A 190 -8.33 2.04 -6.57
N TYR A 191 -7.96 2.80 -5.52
CA TYR A 191 -8.93 3.54 -4.69
C TYR A 191 -9.74 4.59 -5.49
N GLY A 192 -9.28 4.98 -6.68
CA GLY A 192 -10.05 5.84 -7.59
C GLY A 192 -11.43 5.30 -7.91
N LYS A 193 -11.56 3.96 -8.05
CA LYS A 193 -12.86 3.31 -8.25
C LYS A 193 -13.81 3.45 -7.07
N VAL A 194 -13.29 3.60 -5.86
CA VAL A 194 -14.10 3.84 -4.66
C VAL A 194 -14.73 5.24 -4.73
N PHE A 195 -13.98 6.25 -5.21
CA PHE A 195 -14.54 7.58 -5.48
C PHE A 195 -15.62 7.56 -6.57
N VAL A 196 -15.39 6.82 -7.66
CA VAL A 196 -16.42 6.61 -8.70
C VAL A 196 -17.68 6.00 -8.10
N HIS A 197 -17.56 4.99 -7.27
CA HIS A 197 -18.67 4.31 -6.62
C HIS A 197 -19.52 5.26 -5.76
N TYR A 198 -18.86 6.05 -4.90
CA TYR A 198 -19.59 6.92 -3.97
C TYR A 198 -20.06 8.23 -4.60
N TYR A 199 -19.28 8.83 -5.49
CA TYR A 199 -19.49 10.22 -5.91
C TYR A 199 -19.83 10.39 -7.39
N ASP A 200 -19.82 9.31 -8.17
CA ASP A 200 -20.11 9.32 -9.62
C ASP A 200 -19.18 10.26 -10.41
N MET A 201 -17.96 10.44 -9.90
CA MET A 201 -16.91 11.19 -10.59
C MET A 201 -16.11 10.27 -11.52
N ALA A 202 -15.44 10.83 -12.52
CA ALA A 202 -14.60 10.03 -13.41
C ALA A 202 -13.32 9.56 -12.68
N GLU A 203 -12.88 8.31 -12.93
CA GLU A 203 -11.63 7.80 -12.34
C GLU A 203 -10.41 8.63 -12.79
N SER A 204 -10.45 9.24 -13.98
CA SER A 204 -9.41 10.14 -14.48
C SER A 204 -9.29 11.43 -13.68
N GLU A 205 -10.40 11.95 -13.14
CA GLU A 205 -10.41 13.17 -12.34
C GLU A 205 -9.63 12.95 -11.03
N ILE A 206 -9.95 11.87 -10.31
CA ILE A 206 -9.27 11.55 -9.05
C ILE A 206 -7.78 11.21 -9.27
N ASN A 207 -7.44 10.57 -10.39
CA ASN A 207 -6.08 10.11 -10.65
C ASN A 207 -5.17 11.17 -11.27
N ASN A 208 -5.73 12.19 -11.96
CA ASN A 208 -4.92 13.13 -12.74
C ASN A 208 -5.18 14.60 -12.44
N GLU A 209 -6.37 14.98 -11.96
CA GLU A 209 -6.77 16.38 -11.80
C GLU A 209 -6.72 16.85 -10.35
N ILE A 210 -6.80 15.94 -9.39
CA ILE A 210 -6.78 16.28 -7.97
C ILE A 210 -5.37 16.05 -7.41
N PRO A 211 -4.57 17.13 -7.25
CA PRO A 211 -3.15 17.02 -6.87
C PRO A 211 -2.95 16.73 -5.39
N SER A 212 -3.98 16.89 -4.57
CA SER A 212 -3.85 16.76 -3.12
C SER A 212 -5.12 16.20 -2.49
N LEU A 213 -4.97 15.07 -1.77
CA LEU A 213 -6.02 14.45 -0.96
C LEU A 213 -5.56 14.41 0.48
N THR A 214 -5.94 15.44 1.26
CA THR A 214 -5.60 15.53 2.69
C THR A 214 -6.87 15.70 3.52
N PHE A 215 -6.80 15.35 4.80
CA PHE A 215 -7.95 15.52 5.69
C PHE A 215 -8.36 16.98 5.86
N ASN A 216 -7.43 17.91 5.64
CA ASN A 216 -7.69 19.36 5.77
C ASN A 216 -8.36 19.98 4.53
N ASN A 217 -8.14 19.44 3.33
CA ASN A 217 -8.58 20.10 2.09
C ASN A 217 -9.65 19.34 1.30
N ILE A 218 -9.99 18.11 1.70
CA ILE A 218 -10.74 17.17 0.87
C ILE A 218 -12.10 17.71 0.38
N GLN A 219 -12.84 18.45 1.19
CA GLN A 219 -14.13 18.99 0.78
C GLN A 219 -13.96 20.03 -0.34
N LYS A 220 -12.93 20.88 -0.26
CA LYS A 220 -12.63 21.87 -1.27
C LYS A 220 -12.18 21.19 -2.58
N GLU A 221 -11.27 20.23 -2.49
CA GLU A 221 -10.69 19.57 -3.66
C GLU A 221 -11.72 18.71 -4.42
N LEU A 222 -12.62 18.01 -3.72
CA LEU A 222 -13.60 17.13 -4.36
C LEU A 222 -14.85 17.85 -4.86
N LYS A 223 -15.22 18.97 -4.26
CA LYS A 223 -16.48 19.66 -4.58
C LYS A 223 -16.74 19.88 -6.08
N PRO A 224 -15.76 20.25 -6.92
CA PRO A 224 -15.98 20.45 -8.36
C PRO A 224 -16.33 19.19 -9.14
N TYR A 225 -16.00 17.99 -8.62
CA TYR A 225 -16.03 16.73 -9.34
C TYR A 225 -17.12 15.76 -8.88
N ILE A 226 -17.73 16.02 -7.73
CA ILE A 226 -18.78 15.12 -7.20
C ILE A 226 -20.13 15.44 -7.85
N HIS A 227 -20.83 14.40 -8.30
CA HIS A 227 -22.13 14.52 -8.94
C HIS A 227 -23.27 13.97 -8.06
N LYS A 228 -22.93 13.21 -7.01
CA LYS A 228 -23.91 12.68 -6.04
C LYS A 228 -23.30 12.58 -4.64
N ASN A 229 -24.16 12.42 -3.63
CA ASN A 229 -23.77 12.09 -2.25
C ASN A 229 -22.86 13.14 -1.56
N GLU A 230 -23.04 14.42 -1.84
CA GLU A 230 -22.28 15.51 -1.17
C GLU A 230 -22.43 15.48 0.35
N ASP A 231 -23.55 15.01 0.87
CA ASP A 231 -23.82 14.80 2.30
C ASP A 231 -22.90 13.73 2.90
N ILE A 232 -22.60 12.67 2.15
CA ILE A 232 -21.62 11.64 2.55
C ILE A 232 -20.25 12.29 2.72
N LEU A 233 -19.79 13.09 1.74
CA LEU A 233 -18.51 13.80 1.82
C LEU A 233 -18.42 14.67 3.08
N LYS A 234 -19.46 15.47 3.36
CA LYS A 234 -19.50 16.36 4.53
C LYS A 234 -19.42 15.58 5.85
N ARG A 235 -20.21 14.50 5.96
CA ARG A 235 -20.24 13.64 7.15
C ARG A 235 -18.89 12.95 7.37
N VAL A 236 -18.36 12.30 6.34
CA VAL A 236 -17.09 11.56 6.39
C VAL A 236 -15.93 12.50 6.69
N ALA A 237 -15.84 13.65 6.02
CA ALA A 237 -14.77 14.61 6.27
C ALA A 237 -14.76 15.11 7.72
N ARG A 238 -15.93 15.34 8.33
CA ARG A 238 -16.04 15.72 9.74
C ARG A 238 -15.53 14.61 10.66
N THR A 239 -16.05 13.39 10.50
CA THR A 239 -15.67 12.25 11.35
C THR A 239 -14.17 11.92 11.22
N HIS A 240 -13.64 11.94 10.00
CA HIS A 240 -12.22 11.70 9.78
C HIS A 240 -11.34 12.80 10.39
N MET A 241 -11.78 14.05 10.35
CA MET A 241 -11.04 15.17 10.95
C MET A 241 -10.93 15.04 12.48
N GLU A 242 -11.96 14.53 13.14
CA GLU A 242 -11.93 14.27 14.59
C GLU A 242 -10.84 13.23 14.93
N ILE A 243 -10.81 12.11 14.20
CA ILE A 243 -9.81 11.05 14.36
C ILE A 243 -8.41 11.57 14.02
N TYR A 244 -8.27 12.29 12.91
CA TYR A 244 -7.00 12.86 12.45
C TYR A 244 -6.37 13.80 13.48
N LYS A 245 -7.19 14.67 14.11
CA LYS A 245 -6.70 15.54 15.20
C LYS A 245 -6.22 14.76 16.40
N THR A 246 -6.86 13.64 16.72
CA THR A 246 -6.45 12.78 17.83
C THR A 246 -5.09 12.12 17.57
N ILE A 247 -4.88 11.61 16.34
CA ILE A 247 -3.61 10.98 15.94
C ILE A 247 -2.46 12.01 15.91
N LYS A 248 -2.71 13.23 15.44
CA LYS A 248 -1.67 14.29 15.38
C LYS A 248 -1.32 14.91 16.73
N LYS A 249 -2.10 14.70 17.78
CA LYS A 249 -1.80 15.21 19.13
C LYS A 249 -0.87 14.31 19.94
N ILE A 250 -0.55 13.13 19.43
CA ILE A 250 0.46 12.20 19.97
C ILE A 250 1.81 12.48 19.29
#